data_1f6c79072cb82efd0a5a5e3389f825b8
#
_entry.id   1f6c79072cb82efd0a5a5e3389f825b8
#
_cell.length_a   1.000
_cell.length_b   1.000
_cell.length_c   1.000
_cell.angle_alpha   90.00
_cell.angle_beta   90.00
_cell.angle_gamma   90.00
#
_symmetry.space_group_name_H-M   'P 1'
#
loop_
_entity.id
_entity.type
_entity.pdbx_description
1 polymer ?
#
loop_
_entity_poly.entity_id
_entity_poly.type
_entity_poly.pdbx_seq_one_letter_code
_entity_poly.pdbx_strand_id
1 'polypeptide(L)'
;YPKADKILEIGAGNLNHLKFEKNFKKYDVIEPKNYLLEIASLKNKKKVNNKYADIKLIPKNSKYDKIIAIAVIEHIENLELLFSEINLHLKKEGKLVIEIPAEGEFLWWLGWRMTTGIGFWLKYKLDYGVIMKYEHVNNAKIILNKIEKFFKIEKIKSFPLNIQHARLYIHIVCSKKHY
;
A
#
# COMPACT_ATOMS: atom_id res chain seq x y z
N TYR A 1 -9.35 12.93 -3.11
CA TYR A 1 -9.22 11.79 -4.04
C TYR A 1 -10.34 11.81 -5.06
N PRO A 2 -10.12 11.40 -6.32
CA PRO A 2 -11.19 11.29 -7.31
C PRO A 2 -12.26 10.31 -6.81
N LYS A 3 -13.53 10.59 -7.14
CA LYS A 3 -14.63 9.67 -6.88
C LYS A 3 -14.34 8.34 -7.55
N ALA A 4 -14.55 7.25 -6.82
CA ALA A 4 -14.34 5.90 -7.32
C ALA A 4 -15.54 5.05 -6.90
N ASP A 5 -16.21 4.46 -7.88
CA ASP A 5 -17.36 3.57 -7.62
C ASP A 5 -16.90 2.21 -7.12
N LYS A 6 -15.84 1.67 -7.69
CA LYS A 6 -15.28 0.36 -7.31
C LYS A 6 -13.82 0.50 -6.90
N ILE A 7 -13.55 0.18 -5.64
CA ILE A 7 -12.24 0.29 -5.00
C ILE A 7 -11.69 -1.09 -4.67
N LEU A 8 -10.39 -1.28 -4.82
CA LEU A 8 -9.63 -2.43 -4.31
C LEU A 8 -8.55 -1.92 -3.35
N GLU A 9 -8.51 -2.43 -2.14
CA GLU A 9 -7.42 -2.20 -1.19
C GLU A 9 -6.54 -3.45 -1.09
N ILE A 10 -5.23 -3.28 -1.32
CA ILE A 10 -4.22 -4.33 -1.22
C ILE A 10 -3.54 -4.19 0.15
N GLY A 11 -3.43 -5.29 0.90
CA GLY A 11 -2.89 -5.29 2.26
C GLY A 11 -3.81 -4.56 3.23
N ALA A 12 -5.11 -4.88 3.19
CA ALA A 12 -6.13 -4.14 3.93
C ALA A 12 -6.01 -4.23 5.45
N GLY A 13 -5.31 -5.24 5.97
CA GLY A 13 -5.09 -5.43 7.41
C GLY A 13 -6.38 -5.27 8.22
N ASN A 14 -6.39 -4.31 9.13
CA ASN A 14 -7.54 -4.00 9.98
C ASN A 14 -8.55 -3.02 9.34
N LEU A 15 -8.51 -2.80 8.02
CA LEU A 15 -9.37 -1.86 7.28
C LEU A 15 -9.26 -0.40 7.78
N ASN A 16 -8.09 0.01 8.22
CA ASN A 16 -7.88 1.35 8.77
C ASN A 16 -8.08 2.46 7.73
N HIS A 17 -7.84 2.17 6.45
CA HIS A 17 -8.01 3.14 5.37
C HIS A 17 -9.49 3.33 4.98
N LEU A 18 -10.33 2.30 5.11
CA LEU A 18 -11.73 2.31 4.69
C LEU A 18 -12.53 3.52 5.23
N LYS A 19 -12.22 3.99 6.44
CA LYS A 19 -12.88 5.17 7.05
C LYS A 19 -12.68 6.48 6.29
N PHE A 20 -11.61 6.57 5.49
CA PHE A 20 -11.28 7.76 4.69
C PHE A 20 -11.91 7.74 3.30
N GLU A 21 -12.40 6.57 2.85
CA GLU A 21 -13.08 6.44 1.58
C GLU A 21 -14.58 6.75 1.73
N LYS A 22 -15.08 7.60 0.82
CA LYS A 22 -16.46 8.04 0.83
C LYS A 22 -17.09 7.86 -0.56
N ASN A 23 -18.42 7.64 -0.59
CA ASN A 23 -19.21 7.64 -1.83
C ASN A 23 -18.78 6.56 -2.86
N PHE A 24 -18.31 5.39 -2.41
CA PHE A 24 -18.08 4.23 -3.26
C PHE A 24 -19.30 3.29 -3.27
N LYS A 25 -19.44 2.50 -4.33
CA LYS A 25 -20.46 1.45 -4.45
C LYS A 25 -19.97 0.08 -4.04
N LYS A 26 -18.70 -0.23 -4.33
CA LYS A 26 -18.06 -1.51 -4.01
C LYS A 26 -16.66 -1.30 -3.47
N TYR A 27 -16.34 -2.04 -2.42
CA TYR A 27 -15.02 -2.06 -1.79
C TYR A 27 -14.56 -3.50 -1.63
N ASP A 28 -13.61 -3.90 -2.44
CA ASP A 28 -12.99 -5.22 -2.40
C ASP A 28 -11.62 -5.11 -1.70
N VAL A 29 -11.17 -6.16 -1.05
CA VAL A 29 -9.91 -6.16 -0.29
C VAL A 29 -9.08 -7.40 -0.58
N ILE A 30 -7.76 -7.23 -0.52
CA ILE A 30 -6.79 -8.32 -0.49
C ILE A 30 -6.09 -8.30 0.85
N GLU A 31 -6.12 -9.42 1.57
CA GLU A 31 -5.38 -9.62 2.81
C GLU A 31 -5.10 -11.11 3.00
N PRO A 32 -3.82 -11.54 2.94
CA PRO A 32 -3.46 -12.95 3.11
C PRO A 32 -3.79 -13.52 4.49
N LYS A 33 -3.78 -12.65 5.53
CA LYS A 33 -4.04 -13.04 6.92
C LYS A 33 -5.54 -13.02 7.21
N ASN A 34 -6.26 -14.11 6.96
CA ASN A 34 -7.72 -14.20 7.12
C ASN A 34 -8.22 -13.70 8.48
N TYR A 35 -7.49 -13.95 9.57
CA TYR A 35 -7.90 -13.50 10.90
C TYR A 35 -8.01 -11.97 11.01
N LEU A 36 -7.16 -11.21 10.30
CA LEU A 36 -7.27 -9.74 10.27
C LEU A 36 -8.55 -9.31 9.55
N LEU A 37 -8.89 -9.96 8.44
CA LEU A 37 -10.13 -9.69 7.71
C LEU A 37 -11.38 -10.06 8.52
N GLU A 38 -11.32 -11.10 9.34
CA GLU A 38 -12.43 -11.49 10.22
C GLU A 38 -12.67 -10.42 11.28
N ILE A 39 -11.64 -10.00 12.01
CA ILE A 39 -11.71 -8.94 13.02
C ILE A 39 -12.20 -7.62 12.40
N ALA A 40 -11.64 -7.24 11.27
CA ALA A 40 -12.00 -6.02 10.57
C ALA A 40 -13.44 -6.07 10.04
N SER A 41 -13.90 -7.24 9.59
CA SER A 41 -15.26 -7.46 9.08
C SER A 41 -16.31 -7.35 10.15
N LEU A 42 -16.01 -7.73 11.40
CA LEU A 42 -16.93 -7.54 12.54
C LEU A 42 -17.27 -6.06 12.73
N LYS A 43 -16.30 -5.17 12.50
CA LYS A 43 -16.46 -3.71 12.65
C LYS A 43 -17.06 -3.05 11.40
N ASN A 44 -16.85 -3.60 10.20
CA ASN A 44 -17.14 -2.94 8.93
C ASN A 44 -17.89 -3.81 7.91
N LYS A 45 -18.67 -4.82 8.35
CA LYS A 45 -19.36 -5.83 7.52
C LYS A 45 -20.12 -5.27 6.31
N LYS A 46 -20.76 -4.13 6.46
CA LYS A 46 -21.59 -3.54 5.40
C LYS A 46 -20.82 -2.81 4.30
N LYS A 47 -19.48 -2.64 4.45
CA LYS A 47 -18.67 -1.83 3.53
C LYS A 47 -17.75 -2.64 2.64
N VAL A 48 -17.38 -3.88 3.03
CA VAL A 48 -16.54 -4.77 2.25
C VAL A 48 -17.39 -5.73 1.45
N ASN A 49 -17.20 -5.77 0.13
CA ASN A 49 -17.96 -6.63 -0.78
C ASN A 49 -17.30 -7.99 -0.96
N ASN A 50 -16.05 -8.01 -1.44
CA ASN A 50 -15.30 -9.24 -1.66
C ASN A 50 -13.97 -9.19 -0.92
N LYS A 51 -13.52 -10.37 -0.48
CA LYS A 51 -12.25 -10.58 0.21
C LYS A 51 -11.44 -11.61 -0.54
N TYR A 52 -10.20 -11.31 -0.81
CA TYR A 52 -9.28 -12.18 -1.51
C TYR A 52 -8.02 -12.37 -0.67
N ALA A 53 -7.45 -13.57 -0.68
CA ALA A 53 -6.16 -13.83 -0.04
C ALA A 53 -4.98 -13.39 -0.94
N ASP A 54 -5.19 -13.33 -2.25
CA ASP A 54 -4.18 -12.96 -3.24
C ASP A 54 -4.83 -12.23 -4.42
N ILE A 55 -4.08 -11.36 -5.08
CA ILE A 55 -4.53 -10.60 -6.25
C ILE A 55 -4.93 -11.50 -7.42
N LYS A 56 -4.28 -12.65 -7.57
CA LYS A 56 -4.56 -13.65 -8.62
C LYS A 56 -5.93 -14.32 -8.47
N LEU A 57 -6.52 -14.24 -7.29
CA LEU A 57 -7.87 -14.79 -7.02
C LEU A 57 -8.98 -13.85 -7.47
N ILE A 58 -8.64 -12.63 -7.87
CA ILE A 58 -9.62 -11.69 -8.41
C ILE A 58 -10.05 -12.16 -9.81
N PRO A 59 -11.37 -12.22 -10.10
CA PRO A 59 -11.84 -12.57 -11.45
C PRO A 59 -11.25 -11.61 -12.51
N LYS A 60 -10.69 -12.17 -13.58
CA LYS A 60 -9.95 -11.43 -14.63
C LYS A 60 -10.75 -10.27 -15.27
N ASN A 61 -12.06 -10.38 -15.29
CA ASN A 61 -12.96 -9.35 -15.80
C ASN A 61 -13.26 -8.23 -14.79
N SER A 62 -12.83 -8.39 -13.54
CA SER A 62 -13.01 -7.35 -12.51
C SER A 62 -12.08 -6.16 -12.77
N LYS A 63 -12.67 -4.97 -12.85
CA LYS A 63 -11.96 -3.70 -13.06
C LYS A 63 -12.32 -2.72 -11.96
N TYR A 64 -11.32 -1.94 -11.53
CA TYR A 64 -11.44 -0.99 -10.42
C TYR A 64 -11.18 0.44 -10.90
N ASP A 65 -11.94 1.39 -10.35
CA ASP A 65 -11.70 2.82 -10.57
C ASP A 65 -10.49 3.30 -9.76
N LYS A 66 -10.30 2.67 -8.60
CA LYS A 66 -9.17 2.97 -7.71
C LYS A 66 -8.62 1.68 -7.12
N ILE A 67 -7.31 1.55 -7.15
CA ILE A 67 -6.58 0.52 -6.40
C ILE A 67 -5.67 1.23 -5.40
N ILE A 68 -5.67 0.77 -4.15
CA ILE A 68 -4.97 1.38 -3.03
C ILE A 68 -4.00 0.37 -2.44
N ALA A 69 -2.77 0.79 -2.15
CA ALA A 69 -1.76 -0.01 -1.48
C ALA A 69 -0.99 0.89 -0.50
N ILE A 70 -1.26 0.75 0.80
CA ILE A 70 -0.69 1.59 1.85
C ILE A 70 0.15 0.73 2.79
N ALA A 71 1.44 1.04 2.89
CA ALA A 71 2.41 0.34 3.75
C ALA A 71 2.35 -1.18 3.57
N VAL A 72 2.38 -1.65 2.31
CA VAL A 72 2.33 -3.07 1.94
C VAL A 72 3.32 -3.43 0.86
N ILE A 73 3.60 -2.53 -0.09
CA ILE A 73 4.42 -2.82 -1.28
C ILE A 73 5.88 -3.12 -0.88
N GLU A 74 6.38 -2.52 0.18
CA GLU A 74 7.70 -2.78 0.73
C GLU A 74 7.93 -4.23 1.16
N HIS A 75 6.85 -4.97 1.46
CA HIS A 75 6.87 -6.37 1.88
C HIS A 75 6.71 -7.37 0.73
N ILE A 76 6.43 -6.92 -0.49
CA ILE A 76 6.13 -7.80 -1.63
C ILE A 76 7.39 -8.15 -2.40
N GLU A 77 7.77 -9.41 -2.42
CA GLU A 77 8.99 -9.88 -3.11
C GLU A 77 8.93 -9.66 -4.63
N ASN A 78 7.82 -10.01 -5.26
CA ASN A 78 7.67 -9.91 -6.72
C ASN A 78 6.82 -8.71 -7.14
N LEU A 79 7.45 -7.53 -7.17
CA LEU A 79 6.79 -6.28 -7.60
C LEU A 79 6.35 -6.29 -9.06
N GLU A 80 7.05 -7.01 -9.94
CA GLU A 80 6.69 -7.06 -11.37
C GLU A 80 5.37 -7.79 -11.57
N LEU A 81 5.22 -8.93 -10.89
CA LEU A 81 3.96 -9.67 -10.90
C LEU A 81 2.83 -8.83 -10.31
N LEU A 82 3.04 -8.22 -9.13
CA LEU A 82 2.05 -7.37 -8.49
C LEU A 82 1.59 -6.24 -9.40
N PHE A 83 2.52 -5.51 -10.01
CA PHE A 83 2.18 -4.37 -10.86
C PHE A 83 1.53 -4.78 -12.19
N SER A 84 1.89 -5.94 -12.74
CA SER A 84 1.19 -6.54 -13.88
C SER A 84 -0.27 -6.83 -13.55
N GLU A 85 -0.54 -7.48 -12.41
CA GLU A 85 -1.90 -7.79 -11.97
C GLU A 85 -2.69 -6.51 -11.63
N ILE A 86 -2.07 -5.54 -10.96
CA ILE A 86 -2.68 -4.23 -10.73
C ILE A 86 -3.07 -3.59 -12.07
N ASN A 87 -2.16 -3.60 -13.04
CA ASN A 87 -2.43 -3.02 -14.36
C ASN A 87 -3.56 -3.77 -15.07
N LEU A 88 -3.64 -5.11 -14.93
CA LEU A 88 -4.76 -5.88 -15.45
C LEU A 88 -6.09 -5.41 -14.84
N HIS A 89 -6.15 -5.23 -13.54
CA HIS A 89 -7.39 -4.92 -12.81
C HIS A 89 -7.74 -3.42 -12.74
N LEU A 90 -6.83 -2.51 -13.04
CA LEU A 90 -7.11 -1.08 -13.08
C LEU A 90 -7.91 -0.73 -14.34
N LYS A 91 -8.93 0.13 -14.26
CA LYS A 91 -9.62 0.69 -15.42
C LYS A 91 -8.69 1.62 -16.22
N LYS A 92 -9.04 1.95 -17.45
CA LYS A 92 -8.25 2.85 -18.32
C LYS A 92 -8.00 4.20 -17.65
N GLU A 93 -9.04 4.81 -17.09
CA GLU A 93 -8.99 6.09 -16.36
C GLU A 93 -8.84 5.90 -14.84
N GLY A 94 -8.60 4.65 -14.40
CA GLY A 94 -8.44 4.30 -12.99
C GLY A 94 -7.16 4.87 -12.39
N LYS A 95 -7.15 5.00 -11.07
CA LYS A 95 -6.01 5.51 -10.31
C LYS A 95 -5.46 4.45 -9.36
N LEU A 96 -4.15 4.29 -9.40
CA LEU A 96 -3.39 3.54 -8.41
C LEU A 96 -2.84 4.52 -7.38
N VAL A 97 -3.19 4.31 -6.12
CA VAL A 97 -2.74 5.12 -4.98
C VAL A 97 -1.82 4.27 -4.11
N ILE A 98 -0.60 4.70 -3.97
CA ILE A 98 0.43 4.01 -3.20
C ILE A 98 0.93 4.93 -2.11
N GLU A 99 1.10 4.36 -0.91
CA GLU A 99 1.83 5.03 0.17
C GLU A 99 2.87 4.06 0.73
N ILE A 100 4.12 4.50 0.74
CA ILE A 100 5.26 3.71 1.21
C ILE A 100 6.09 4.50 2.23
N PRO A 101 6.77 3.82 3.18
CA PRO A 101 7.76 4.46 4.01
C PRO A 101 8.93 4.96 3.15
N ALA A 102 9.52 6.09 3.52
CA ALA A 102 10.70 6.65 2.86
C ALA A 102 11.97 5.90 3.29
N GLU A 103 11.93 4.58 3.18
CA GLU A 103 13.02 3.72 3.61
C GLU A 103 14.31 3.97 2.81
N GLY A 104 15.43 4.05 3.54
CA GLY A 104 16.72 4.46 3.00
C GLY A 104 16.99 5.96 3.13
N GLU A 105 16.05 6.74 3.69
CA GLU A 105 16.21 8.17 3.95
C GLU A 105 16.51 8.48 5.42
N PHE A 106 17.23 9.59 5.66
CA PHE A 106 17.74 9.92 7.01
C PHE A 106 16.63 10.11 8.05
N LEU A 107 15.61 10.93 7.73
CA LEU A 107 14.54 11.20 8.70
C LEU A 107 13.72 9.96 9.03
N TRP A 108 13.47 9.09 8.04
CA TRP A 108 12.80 7.81 8.27
C TRP A 108 13.65 6.90 9.17
N TRP A 109 14.95 6.79 8.88
CA TRP A 109 15.90 6.02 9.69
C TRP A 109 15.96 6.50 11.15
N LEU A 110 16.01 7.82 11.36
CA LEU A 110 16.01 8.43 12.68
C LEU A 110 14.66 8.22 13.39
N GLY A 111 13.56 8.45 12.66
CA GLY A 111 12.20 8.38 13.20
C GLY A 111 11.87 7.02 13.83
N TRP A 112 12.05 5.93 13.09
CA TRP A 112 11.73 4.61 13.64
C TRP A 112 12.67 4.20 14.77
N ARG A 113 13.95 4.59 14.73
CA ARG A 113 14.89 4.31 15.83
C ARG A 113 14.49 4.98 17.12
N MET A 114 14.12 6.24 17.06
CA MET A 114 13.73 7.01 18.25
C MET A 114 12.35 6.63 18.79
N THR A 115 11.49 6.03 18.01
CA THR A 115 10.14 5.66 18.39
C THR A 115 10.01 4.14 18.58
N THR A 116 9.72 3.43 17.51
CA THR A 116 9.48 1.98 17.52
C THR A 116 10.71 1.20 17.98
N GLY A 117 11.91 1.60 17.55
CA GLY A 117 13.16 0.92 17.90
C GLY A 117 13.45 0.93 19.39
N ILE A 118 13.37 2.10 20.03
CA ILE A 118 13.57 2.22 21.49
C ILE A 118 12.47 1.46 22.24
N GLY A 119 11.20 1.65 21.85
CA GLY A 119 10.08 0.97 22.49
C GLY A 119 10.18 -0.56 22.40
N PHE A 120 10.58 -1.06 21.23
CA PHE A 120 10.79 -2.49 21.02
C PHE A 120 11.97 -3.03 21.83
N TRP A 121 13.09 -2.32 21.86
CA TRP A 121 14.25 -2.71 22.65
C TRP A 121 13.94 -2.73 24.15
N LEU A 122 13.23 -1.72 24.67
CA LEU A 122 12.83 -1.69 26.09
C LEU A 122 11.96 -2.89 26.46
N LYS A 123 11.06 -3.30 25.56
CA LYS A 123 10.10 -4.38 25.81
C LYS A 123 10.70 -5.78 25.61
N TYR A 124 11.45 -5.97 24.53
CA TYR A 124 11.90 -7.30 24.09
C TYR A 124 13.40 -7.52 24.20
N LYS A 125 14.20 -6.46 24.45
CA LYS A 125 15.68 -6.48 24.46
C LYS A 125 16.29 -6.97 23.14
N LEU A 126 15.58 -6.75 22.02
CA LEU A 126 15.97 -7.12 20.68
C LEU A 126 16.11 -5.89 19.80
N ASP A 127 16.99 -5.94 18.79
CA ASP A 127 17.13 -4.87 17.79
C ASP A 127 15.98 -4.96 16.76
N TYR A 128 15.12 -3.97 16.77
CA TYR A 128 14.03 -3.86 15.80
C TYR A 128 14.53 -3.72 14.35
N GLY A 129 15.73 -3.20 14.14
CA GLY A 129 16.34 -3.07 12.82
C GLY A 129 16.56 -4.41 12.10
N VAL A 130 16.75 -5.49 12.85
CA VAL A 130 16.84 -6.84 12.28
C VAL A 130 15.50 -7.26 11.70
N ILE A 131 14.40 -7.03 12.41
CA ILE A 131 13.04 -7.37 11.93
C ILE A 131 12.70 -6.53 10.71
N MET A 132 12.94 -5.22 10.77
CA MET A 132 12.70 -4.31 9.64
C MET A 132 13.42 -4.76 8.37
N LYS A 133 14.68 -5.19 8.49
CA LYS A 133 15.46 -5.67 7.34
C LYS A 133 14.91 -6.96 6.73
N TYR A 134 14.27 -7.79 7.54
CA TYR A 134 13.64 -9.03 7.09
C TYR A 134 12.28 -8.78 6.45
N GLU A 135 11.49 -7.87 7.01
CA GLU A 135 10.13 -7.59 6.55
C GLU A 135 10.10 -6.67 5.33
N HIS A 136 11.03 -5.71 5.24
CA HIS A 136 11.10 -4.76 4.14
C HIS A 136 12.10 -5.23 3.07
N VAL A 137 11.61 -5.97 2.11
CA VAL A 137 12.43 -6.49 1.00
C VAL A 137 12.68 -5.46 -0.10
N ASN A 138 11.92 -4.36 -0.12
CA ASN A 138 12.05 -3.28 -1.09
C ASN A 138 12.14 -1.92 -0.41
N ASN A 139 13.18 -1.15 -0.71
CA ASN A 139 13.26 0.26 -0.31
C ASN A 139 12.49 1.19 -1.27
N ALA A 140 12.28 2.44 -0.84
CA ALA A 140 11.52 3.42 -1.61
C ALA A 140 12.05 3.64 -3.04
N LYS A 141 13.37 3.64 -3.24
CA LYS A 141 13.99 3.82 -4.56
C LYS A 141 13.68 2.68 -5.52
N ILE A 142 13.75 1.43 -5.04
CA ILE A 142 13.40 0.23 -5.83
C ILE A 142 11.94 0.30 -6.26
N ILE A 143 11.05 0.61 -5.32
CA ILE A 143 9.61 0.70 -5.58
C ILE A 143 9.31 1.78 -6.62
N LEU A 144 9.85 2.99 -6.46
CA LEU A 144 9.65 4.10 -7.40
C LEU A 144 10.10 3.75 -8.81
N ASN A 145 11.30 3.17 -8.95
CA ASN A 145 11.82 2.73 -10.25
C ASN A 145 10.93 1.67 -10.91
N LYS A 146 10.33 0.76 -10.12
CA LYS A 146 9.41 -0.25 -10.65
C LYS A 146 8.06 0.37 -11.03
N ILE A 147 7.51 1.29 -10.21
CA ILE A 147 6.28 2.01 -10.56
C ILE A 147 6.41 2.71 -11.90
N GLU A 148 7.51 3.43 -12.14
CA GLU A 148 7.76 4.15 -13.40
C GLU A 148 7.80 3.24 -14.64
N LYS A 149 8.15 1.96 -14.49
CA LYS A 149 8.10 1.00 -15.60
C LYS A 149 6.67 0.64 -16.00
N PHE A 150 5.76 0.47 -15.04
CA PHE A 150 4.40 -0.03 -15.27
C PHE A 150 3.34 1.07 -15.38
N PHE A 151 3.56 2.21 -14.73
CA PHE A 151 2.56 3.26 -14.58
C PHE A 151 3.14 4.63 -14.91
N LYS A 152 2.24 5.57 -15.26
CA LYS A 152 2.55 6.99 -15.32
C LYS A 152 2.32 7.60 -13.94
N ILE A 153 3.36 8.14 -13.33
CA ILE A 153 3.22 8.88 -12.07
C ILE A 153 2.60 10.25 -12.38
N GLU A 154 1.48 10.55 -11.77
CA GLU A 154 0.78 11.83 -11.90
C GLU A 154 1.11 12.80 -10.76
N LYS A 155 1.35 12.24 -9.57
CA LYS A 155 1.60 13.04 -8.37
C LYS A 155 2.44 12.28 -7.37
N ILE A 156 3.43 12.98 -6.82
CA ILE A 156 4.18 12.55 -5.64
C ILE A 156 4.06 13.62 -4.57
N LYS A 157 3.75 13.22 -3.37
CA LYS A 157 3.83 14.05 -2.16
C LYS A 157 4.54 13.28 -1.07
N SER A 158 5.25 13.98 -0.23
CA SER A 158 5.92 13.36 0.92
C SER A 158 5.54 14.06 2.22
N PHE A 159 5.63 13.34 3.32
CA PHE A 159 5.37 13.84 4.65
C PHE A 159 6.60 13.59 5.54
N PRO A 160 6.98 14.53 6.43
CA PRO A 160 6.40 15.86 6.63
C PRO A 160 6.78 16.86 5.55
N LEU A 161 7.94 16.72 4.90
CA LEU A 161 8.45 17.62 3.88
C LEU A 161 8.66 16.88 2.56
N ASN A 162 8.46 17.60 1.44
CA ASN A 162 8.72 17.05 0.10
C ASN A 162 10.19 17.28 -0.32
N ILE A 163 11.10 16.98 0.60
CA ILE A 163 12.55 17.12 0.44
C ILE A 163 13.19 15.78 0.73
N GLN A 164 14.09 15.32 -0.14
CA GLN A 164 14.84 14.08 0.06
C GLN A 164 15.57 14.11 1.42
N HIS A 165 15.62 12.97 2.10
CA HIS A 165 16.14 12.79 3.45
C HIS A 165 15.37 13.47 4.58
N ALA A 166 14.33 14.29 4.28
CA ALA A 166 13.47 14.97 5.25
C ALA A 166 12.02 14.45 5.21
N ARG A 167 11.80 13.23 4.78
CA ARG A 167 10.46 12.60 4.67
C ARG A 167 10.40 11.25 5.39
N LEU A 168 9.22 10.92 5.87
CA LEU A 168 8.89 9.66 6.54
C LEU A 168 8.09 8.73 5.62
N TYR A 169 7.17 9.32 4.83
CA TYR A 169 6.28 8.61 3.91
C TYR A 169 6.22 9.32 2.57
N ILE A 170 6.01 8.53 1.52
CA ILE A 170 5.86 8.98 0.14
C ILE A 170 4.50 8.51 -0.35
N HIS A 171 3.65 9.46 -0.73
CA HIS A 171 2.35 9.24 -1.31
C HIS A 171 2.42 9.45 -2.83
N ILE A 172 1.96 8.47 -3.59
CA ILE A 172 2.11 8.41 -5.04
C ILE A 172 0.75 8.13 -5.66
N VAL A 173 0.37 8.92 -6.66
CA VAL A 173 -0.81 8.67 -7.48
C VAL A 173 -0.37 8.41 -8.90
N CYS A 174 -0.84 7.28 -9.45
CA CYS A 174 -0.49 6.82 -10.78
C CYS A 174 -1.71 6.56 -11.64
N SER A 175 -1.54 6.60 -12.95
CA SER A 175 -2.46 6.10 -13.95
C SER A 175 -1.80 5.03 -14.82
N LYS A 176 -2.60 4.32 -15.63
CA LYS A 176 -2.06 3.45 -16.66
C LYS A 176 -1.20 4.24 -17.65
N LYS A 177 -0.15 3.60 -18.15
CA LYS A 177 0.51 4.08 -19.36
C LYS A 177 -0.38 3.82 -20.56
N HIS A 178 -0.57 4.82 -21.39
CA HIS A 178 -1.17 4.67 -22.72
C HIS A 178 -0.01 4.46 -23.70
N TYR A 179 0.05 3.28 -24.27
CA TYR A 179 0.89 2.96 -25.42
C TYR A 179 0.09 3.18 -26.69
#